data_64dbab6f121ce719ccd2f11b6361e672
#
_entry.id   64dbab6f121ce719ccd2f11b6361e672
#
_cell.length_a   1.000
_cell.length_b   1.000
_cell.length_c   1.000
_cell.angle_alpha   90.00
_cell.angle_beta   90.00
_cell.angle_gamma   90.00
#
_symmetry.space_group_name_H-M   'P 1'
#
loop_
_entity.id
_entity.type
_entity.pdbx_description
1 polymer ?
#
loop_
_entity_poly.entity_id
_entity_poly.type
_entity_poly.pdbx_seq_one_letter_code
_entity_poly.pdbx_strand_id
1 'polypeptide(L)'
;MKTKLILTIFLSIITILGKAQSRYSIIYEKQLGQNFAGENSNAVFHLLDYADSLLMPKQIIKAENIFAIVINPIFRFSKLFLSNYLITDYIMTMNHERFGHGYRMLEAGGSIDKIVYNMPPPFTNEFSYINATYPVNFTIQQELMYRLGGSETNLVLTDVMRKNILLDERFNYNFGLAYLYGSNDMPGYTAFVTNPAADPIQYRQNINQLYGSEPLARDKMKAYSFIALFTDPMNFYALKSVFYDYIIKGRHSSKIGMIKLSNRLKYLPRFRFEYTPYGPELVYQNYFKLDYKLIQFSFSHSDAALPDSWRVLANIWNIKLSNQISLNLSGQIWDQPNIEFYQNDKLITSEGFGVQFISTVNYDISKDKNLYGFTLQAGYKSTGYAVGEQLNKGLIIRGGLTFKLGNKSL
;
A
#
# COMPACT_ATOMS: atom_id res chain seq x y z
N MET A 1 38.36 -9.69 9.22
CA MET A 1 38.54 -8.91 7.99
C MET A 1 37.27 -8.81 7.14
N LYS A 2 36.55 -9.91 6.88
CA LYS A 2 35.35 -9.93 6.02
C LYS A 2 34.19 -9.02 6.52
N THR A 3 33.94 -8.99 7.82
CA THR A 3 32.85 -8.18 8.43
C THR A 3 33.10 -6.68 8.32
N LYS A 4 34.37 -6.23 8.46
CA LYS A 4 34.73 -4.82 8.30
C LYS A 4 34.59 -4.35 6.85
N LEU A 5 34.89 -5.22 5.89
CA LEU A 5 34.76 -4.91 4.47
C LEU A 5 33.28 -4.73 4.07
N ILE A 6 32.39 -5.63 4.54
CA ILE A 6 30.95 -5.54 4.29
C ILE A 6 30.38 -4.26 4.93
N LEU A 7 30.77 -3.92 6.15
CA LEU A 7 30.35 -2.70 6.83
C LEU A 7 30.88 -1.44 6.11
N THR A 8 32.11 -1.47 5.60
CA THR A 8 32.70 -0.36 4.85
C THR A 8 32.05 -0.18 3.48
N ILE A 9 31.74 -1.27 2.78
CA ILE A 9 30.97 -1.22 1.52
C ILE A 9 29.56 -0.69 1.79
N PHE A 10 28.91 -1.16 2.85
CA PHE A 10 27.58 -0.68 3.26
C PHE A 10 27.60 0.81 3.65
N LEU A 11 28.64 1.29 4.34
CA LEU A 11 28.83 2.68 4.70
C LEU A 11 29.24 3.57 3.51
N SER A 12 30.03 3.08 2.55
CA SER A 12 30.45 3.87 1.38
C SER A 12 29.31 4.10 0.36
N ILE A 13 28.31 3.21 0.30
CA ILE A 13 27.09 3.44 -0.50
C ILE A 13 26.26 4.63 0.07
N ILE A 14 26.54 5.05 1.30
CA ILE A 14 25.76 6.05 2.04
C ILE A 14 26.11 7.51 1.68
N THR A 15 27.19 7.81 0.96
CA THR A 15 27.76 9.17 0.89
C THR A 15 27.53 9.99 -0.39
N ILE A 16 26.73 9.54 -1.35
CA ILE A 16 26.48 10.31 -2.58
C ILE A 16 25.34 11.32 -2.36
N LEU A 17 25.65 12.60 -2.43
CA LEU A 17 24.73 13.73 -2.23
C LEU A 17 23.77 13.87 -3.43
N GLY A 18 22.47 13.90 -3.18
CA GLY A 18 21.42 14.22 -4.16
C GLY A 18 20.15 14.67 -3.45
N LYS A 19 19.30 15.46 -4.11
CA LYS A 19 17.98 15.81 -3.54
C LYS A 19 17.07 14.59 -3.59
N ALA A 20 16.37 14.31 -2.48
CA ALA A 20 15.32 13.30 -2.44
C ALA A 20 14.20 13.70 -3.40
N GLN A 21 13.82 12.77 -4.26
CA GLN A 21 12.67 12.96 -5.15
C GLN A 21 11.93 11.63 -5.26
N SER A 22 10.64 11.63 -4.89
CA SER A 22 9.78 10.46 -5.14
C SER A 22 9.58 10.29 -6.64
N ARG A 23 9.35 9.05 -7.06
CA ARG A 23 8.99 8.69 -8.42
C ARG A 23 7.66 7.96 -8.40
N TYR A 24 6.89 8.19 -9.42
CA TYR A 24 5.64 7.49 -9.68
C TYR A 24 5.87 6.59 -10.89
N SER A 25 5.42 5.36 -10.82
CA SER A 25 5.71 4.35 -11.83
C SER A 25 4.43 3.80 -12.43
N ILE A 26 4.37 3.72 -13.75
CA ILE A 26 3.43 2.86 -14.47
C ILE A 26 4.21 1.62 -14.83
N ILE A 27 3.89 0.50 -14.20
CA ILE A 27 4.58 -0.78 -14.39
C ILE A 27 3.69 -1.78 -15.12
N TYR A 28 4.33 -2.76 -15.74
CA TYR A 28 3.71 -3.95 -16.31
C TYR A 28 4.31 -5.20 -15.67
N GLU A 29 3.46 -6.16 -15.37
CA GLU A 29 3.82 -7.53 -15.01
C GLU A 29 2.84 -8.51 -15.67
N LYS A 30 3.29 -9.74 -15.92
CA LYS A 30 2.51 -10.73 -16.66
C LYS A 30 1.15 -11.06 -16.01
N GLN A 31 1.11 -11.13 -14.69
CA GLN A 31 -0.06 -11.55 -13.93
C GLN A 31 -1.03 -10.41 -13.60
N LEU A 32 -0.65 -9.15 -13.83
CA LEU A 32 -1.43 -7.97 -13.45
C LEU A 32 -1.87 -8.01 -11.98
N GLY A 33 -0.92 -8.30 -11.09
CA GLY A 33 -1.20 -8.57 -9.67
C GLY A 33 -1.36 -7.31 -8.83
N GLN A 34 -1.30 -7.49 -7.52
CA GLN A 34 -1.56 -6.42 -6.56
C GLN A 34 -0.46 -5.34 -6.57
N ASN A 35 0.81 -5.72 -6.79
CA ASN A 35 1.90 -4.75 -6.94
C ASN A 35 1.74 -3.91 -8.22
N PHE A 36 1.28 -4.52 -9.33
CA PHE A 36 0.90 -3.80 -10.54
C PHE A 36 -0.21 -2.78 -10.22
N ALA A 37 -1.26 -3.19 -9.53
CA ALA A 37 -2.37 -2.31 -9.17
C ALA A 37 -1.91 -1.16 -8.26
N GLY A 38 -1.13 -1.45 -7.22
CA GLY A 38 -0.64 -0.47 -6.25
C GLY A 38 0.23 0.63 -6.89
N GLU A 39 1.25 0.26 -7.67
CA GLU A 39 2.12 1.24 -8.34
C GLU A 39 1.33 2.06 -9.37
N ASN A 40 0.49 1.42 -10.21
CA ASN A 40 -0.28 2.12 -11.25
C ASN A 40 -1.36 3.03 -10.67
N SER A 41 -2.10 2.61 -9.65
CA SER A 41 -3.08 3.45 -8.97
C SER A 41 -2.42 4.65 -8.28
N ASN A 42 -1.26 4.45 -7.65
CA ASN A 42 -0.48 5.56 -7.08
C ASN A 42 -0.04 6.56 -8.17
N ALA A 43 0.35 6.08 -9.35
CA ALA A 43 0.67 6.93 -10.50
C ALA A 43 -0.56 7.71 -11.01
N VAL A 44 -1.73 7.07 -11.08
CA VAL A 44 -3.00 7.72 -11.44
C VAL A 44 -3.34 8.81 -10.44
N PHE A 45 -3.25 8.56 -9.13
CA PHE A 45 -3.47 9.60 -8.11
C PHE A 45 -2.53 10.80 -8.27
N HIS A 46 -1.26 10.57 -8.65
CA HIS A 46 -0.34 11.66 -8.93
C HIS A 46 -0.73 12.48 -10.16
N LEU A 47 -1.18 11.81 -11.23
CA LEU A 47 -1.68 12.48 -12.44
C LEU A 47 -2.94 13.30 -12.15
N LEU A 48 -3.86 12.74 -11.37
CA LEU A 48 -5.08 13.45 -10.94
C LEU A 48 -4.76 14.68 -10.08
N ASP A 49 -3.81 14.53 -9.13
CA ASP A 49 -3.36 15.64 -8.28
C ASP A 49 -2.69 16.75 -9.11
N TYR A 50 -1.87 16.36 -10.08
CA TYR A 50 -1.24 17.32 -11.01
C TYR A 50 -2.29 18.03 -11.86
N ALA A 51 -3.22 17.31 -12.48
CA ALA A 51 -4.30 17.89 -13.28
C ALA A 51 -5.18 18.82 -12.44
N ASP A 52 -5.52 18.42 -11.22
CA ASP A 52 -6.26 19.23 -10.28
C ASP A 52 -5.54 20.54 -9.93
N SER A 53 -4.23 20.48 -9.73
CA SER A 53 -3.41 21.65 -9.44
C SER A 53 -3.34 22.67 -10.57
N LEU A 54 -3.56 22.21 -11.82
CA LEU A 54 -3.54 23.05 -13.03
C LEU A 54 -4.92 23.61 -13.38
N LEU A 55 -5.96 22.80 -13.21
CA LEU A 55 -7.28 23.06 -13.79
C LEU A 55 -8.27 23.68 -12.78
N MET A 56 -8.11 23.36 -11.49
CA MET A 56 -9.11 23.69 -10.49
C MET A 56 -8.70 24.91 -9.66
N PRO A 57 -9.60 25.90 -9.51
CA PRO A 57 -9.33 27.05 -8.67
C PRO A 57 -9.30 26.63 -7.19
N LYS A 58 -8.41 27.25 -6.42
CA LYS A 58 -8.33 27.05 -4.96
C LYS A 58 -9.37 27.86 -4.19
N GLN A 59 -9.86 28.91 -4.82
CA GLN A 59 -10.84 29.84 -4.28
C GLN A 59 -11.69 30.40 -5.41
N ILE A 60 -12.97 30.59 -5.14
CA ILE A 60 -13.93 31.24 -6.06
C ILE A 60 -14.18 32.69 -5.68
N ILE A 61 -13.89 33.07 -4.45
CA ILE A 61 -13.96 34.44 -3.96
C ILE A 61 -12.60 34.87 -3.45
N LYS A 62 -12.16 36.08 -3.82
CA LYS A 62 -10.87 36.63 -3.36
C LYS A 62 -10.83 36.72 -1.84
N ALA A 63 -9.66 36.45 -1.26
CA ALA A 63 -9.49 36.38 0.20
C ALA A 63 -9.81 37.68 0.95
N GLU A 64 -9.77 38.83 0.26
CA GLU A 64 -10.11 40.17 0.80
C GLU A 64 -11.60 40.33 1.07
N ASN A 65 -12.45 39.49 0.48
CA ASN A 65 -13.90 39.51 0.69
C ASN A 65 -14.25 38.81 2.00
N ILE A 66 -15.03 39.43 2.87
CA ILE A 66 -15.45 38.89 4.17
C ILE A 66 -16.17 37.55 4.04
N PHE A 67 -16.89 37.31 2.94
CA PHE A 67 -17.57 36.04 2.68
C PHE A 67 -16.63 34.93 2.25
N ALA A 68 -15.39 35.25 1.88
CA ALA A 68 -14.42 34.24 1.45
C ALA A 68 -14.09 33.19 2.53
N ILE A 69 -14.19 33.59 3.80
CA ILE A 69 -13.95 32.74 4.97
C ILE A 69 -14.96 31.57 5.08
N VAL A 70 -16.15 31.75 4.51
CA VAL A 70 -17.21 30.73 4.52
C VAL A 70 -17.33 30.04 3.16
N ILE A 71 -17.41 30.80 2.08
CA ILE A 71 -17.73 30.29 0.74
C ILE A 71 -16.59 29.44 0.18
N ASN A 72 -15.33 29.84 0.36
CA ASN A 72 -14.21 29.06 -0.15
C ASN A 72 -14.03 27.69 0.54
N PRO A 73 -14.15 27.53 1.87
CA PRO A 73 -14.21 26.21 2.51
C PRO A 73 -15.37 25.33 2.03
N ILE A 74 -16.58 25.90 1.86
CA ILE A 74 -17.73 25.15 1.34
C ILE A 74 -17.44 24.66 -0.09
N PHE A 75 -16.91 25.53 -0.95
CA PHE A 75 -16.53 25.13 -2.31
C PHE A 75 -15.49 23.99 -2.31
N ARG A 76 -14.42 24.10 -1.52
CA ARG A 76 -13.39 23.07 -1.42
C ARG A 76 -13.92 21.76 -0.84
N PHE A 77 -14.81 21.82 0.16
CA PHE A 77 -15.51 20.65 0.69
C PHE A 77 -16.38 20.00 -0.37
N SER A 78 -17.20 20.79 -1.10
CA SER A 78 -18.06 20.27 -2.16
C SER A 78 -17.25 19.62 -3.28
N LYS A 79 -16.16 20.26 -3.71
CA LYS A 79 -15.24 19.69 -4.70
C LYS A 79 -14.62 18.39 -4.20
N LEU A 80 -14.12 18.36 -2.95
CA LEU A 80 -13.54 17.16 -2.35
C LEU A 80 -14.55 16.02 -2.37
N PHE A 81 -15.78 16.26 -1.94
CA PHE A 81 -16.82 15.24 -1.84
C PHE A 81 -17.37 14.82 -3.21
N LEU A 82 -17.69 15.76 -4.09
CA LEU A 82 -18.35 15.48 -5.37
C LEU A 82 -17.42 15.06 -6.49
N SER A 83 -16.11 15.23 -6.33
CA SER A 83 -15.13 14.86 -7.36
C SER A 83 -14.05 13.93 -6.80
N ASN A 84 -13.24 14.43 -5.86
CA ASN A 84 -12.05 13.69 -5.43
C ASN A 84 -12.40 12.40 -4.69
N TYR A 85 -13.42 12.44 -3.80
CA TYR A 85 -13.88 11.24 -3.09
C TYR A 85 -14.45 10.19 -4.05
N LEU A 86 -15.29 10.59 -5.02
CA LEU A 86 -15.89 9.64 -5.96
C LEU A 86 -14.83 8.92 -6.81
N ILE A 87 -13.82 9.66 -7.30
CA ILE A 87 -12.71 9.07 -8.05
C ILE A 87 -11.87 8.15 -7.15
N THR A 88 -11.61 8.59 -5.92
CA THR A 88 -10.87 7.78 -4.94
C THR A 88 -11.60 6.48 -4.62
N ASP A 89 -12.88 6.56 -4.32
CA ASP A 89 -13.73 5.41 -4.02
C ASP A 89 -13.74 4.41 -5.18
N TYR A 90 -13.90 4.89 -6.42
CA TYR A 90 -13.84 4.03 -7.60
C TYR A 90 -12.50 3.29 -7.76
N ILE A 91 -11.38 4.01 -7.64
CA ILE A 91 -10.04 3.41 -7.78
C ILE A 91 -9.80 2.39 -6.67
N MET A 92 -10.17 2.72 -5.42
CA MET A 92 -10.02 1.83 -4.28
C MET A 92 -10.88 0.57 -4.40
N THR A 93 -12.13 0.73 -4.84
CA THR A 93 -13.03 -0.40 -5.09
C THR A 93 -12.54 -1.27 -6.25
N MET A 94 -12.06 -0.66 -7.34
CA MET A 94 -11.45 -1.41 -8.44
C MET A 94 -10.22 -2.21 -7.98
N ASN A 95 -9.37 -1.63 -7.14
CA ASN A 95 -8.24 -2.33 -6.55
C ASN A 95 -8.71 -3.50 -5.68
N HIS A 96 -9.69 -3.27 -4.83
CA HIS A 96 -10.26 -4.27 -3.94
C HIS A 96 -10.85 -5.45 -4.72
N GLU A 97 -11.78 -5.18 -5.64
CA GLU A 97 -12.51 -6.23 -6.36
C GLU A 97 -11.64 -6.88 -7.44
N ARG A 98 -11.14 -6.10 -8.42
CA ARG A 98 -10.48 -6.66 -9.60
C ARG A 98 -9.07 -7.16 -9.32
N PHE A 99 -8.27 -6.35 -8.66
CA PHE A 99 -6.85 -6.66 -8.41
C PHE A 99 -6.61 -7.31 -7.05
N GLY A 100 -7.61 -7.31 -6.18
CA GLY A 100 -7.60 -8.03 -4.91
C GLY A 100 -8.22 -9.42 -5.05
N HIS A 101 -9.50 -9.52 -4.85
CA HIS A 101 -10.23 -10.80 -4.95
C HIS A 101 -10.04 -11.47 -6.31
N GLY A 102 -10.18 -10.71 -7.41
CA GLY A 102 -10.04 -11.23 -8.76
C GLY A 102 -8.66 -11.80 -9.04
N TYR A 103 -7.60 -11.11 -8.61
CA TYR A 103 -6.24 -11.62 -8.76
C TYR A 103 -6.03 -12.93 -7.97
N ARG A 104 -6.47 -12.99 -6.71
CA ARG A 104 -6.33 -14.18 -5.87
C ARG A 104 -7.14 -15.37 -6.40
N MET A 105 -8.33 -15.11 -6.98
CA MET A 105 -9.10 -16.16 -7.65
C MET A 105 -8.39 -16.72 -8.89
N LEU A 106 -7.85 -15.84 -9.74
CA LEU A 106 -7.08 -16.25 -10.92
C LEU A 106 -5.79 -16.97 -10.56
N GLU A 107 -5.11 -16.56 -9.50
CA GLU A 107 -3.93 -17.25 -8.96
C GLU A 107 -4.26 -18.69 -8.55
N ALA A 108 -5.44 -18.90 -7.96
CA ALA A 108 -5.93 -20.20 -7.55
C ALA A 108 -6.42 -21.10 -8.73
N GLY A 109 -6.46 -20.56 -9.95
CA GLY A 109 -6.93 -21.27 -11.14
C GLY A 109 -8.44 -21.16 -11.40
N GLY A 110 -9.13 -20.30 -10.67
CA GLY A 110 -10.54 -19.94 -10.92
C GLY A 110 -10.71 -18.94 -12.06
N SER A 111 -11.94 -18.51 -12.29
CA SER A 111 -12.27 -17.48 -13.27
C SER A 111 -13.13 -16.37 -12.68
N ILE A 112 -13.09 -15.20 -13.33
CA ILE A 112 -13.92 -14.06 -12.98
C ILE A 112 -15.08 -14.00 -13.95
N ASP A 113 -16.30 -14.14 -13.45
CA ASP A 113 -17.51 -14.13 -14.26
C ASP A 113 -18.06 -12.70 -14.42
N LYS A 114 -18.07 -11.92 -13.32
CA LYS A 114 -18.59 -10.56 -13.31
C LYS A 114 -17.99 -9.76 -12.17
N ILE A 115 -17.74 -8.47 -12.43
CA ILE A 115 -17.43 -7.49 -11.38
C ILE A 115 -18.51 -6.42 -11.42
N VAL A 116 -19.08 -6.11 -10.26
CA VAL A 116 -20.06 -5.04 -10.07
C VAL A 116 -19.41 -3.96 -9.21
N TYR A 117 -19.39 -2.74 -9.72
CA TYR A 117 -18.97 -1.55 -8.99
C TYR A 117 -20.20 -0.73 -8.61
N ASN A 118 -20.40 -0.51 -7.34
CA ASN A 118 -21.42 0.42 -6.86
C ASN A 118 -20.91 1.84 -7.01
N MET A 119 -21.18 2.45 -8.15
CA MET A 119 -20.70 3.79 -8.47
C MET A 119 -21.56 4.87 -7.80
N PRO A 120 -20.95 5.75 -7.03
CA PRO A 120 -21.63 6.94 -6.51
C PRO A 120 -21.79 8.05 -7.55
N PRO A 121 -22.61 9.09 -7.23
CA PRO A 121 -24.01 8.99 -6.89
C PRO A 121 -24.87 8.81 -8.15
N PRO A 122 -26.05 8.30 -8.02
CA PRO A 122 -26.66 7.80 -6.80
C PRO A 122 -26.12 6.40 -6.47
N PHE A 123 -25.76 6.21 -5.20
CA PHE A 123 -25.42 4.87 -4.73
C PHE A 123 -26.64 3.97 -4.87
N THR A 124 -26.44 2.78 -5.41
CA THR A 124 -27.45 1.74 -5.35
C THR A 124 -27.43 1.11 -3.96
N ASN A 125 -28.49 0.36 -3.61
CA ASN A 125 -28.48 -0.43 -2.37
C ASN A 125 -27.61 -1.70 -2.48
N GLU A 126 -26.92 -1.88 -3.61
CA GLU A 126 -26.03 -3.00 -3.85
C GLU A 126 -24.61 -2.64 -3.43
N PHE A 127 -23.91 -3.60 -2.85
CA PHE A 127 -22.47 -3.49 -2.58
C PHE A 127 -21.69 -3.74 -3.88
N SER A 128 -20.46 -3.23 -3.94
CA SER A 128 -19.52 -3.71 -4.95
C SER A 128 -19.16 -5.16 -4.61
N TYR A 129 -19.05 -6.00 -5.64
CA TYR A 129 -18.70 -7.40 -5.46
C TYR A 129 -18.16 -8.02 -6.74
N ILE A 130 -17.48 -9.15 -6.58
CA ILE A 130 -17.03 -10.00 -7.66
C ILE A 130 -17.76 -11.35 -7.61
N ASN A 131 -18.30 -11.77 -8.74
CA ASN A 131 -18.72 -13.14 -8.97
C ASN A 131 -17.58 -13.88 -9.65
N ALA A 132 -17.20 -15.00 -9.08
CA ALA A 132 -16.11 -15.84 -9.60
C ALA A 132 -16.50 -17.31 -9.53
N THR A 133 -16.01 -18.07 -10.50
CA THR A 133 -16.12 -19.53 -10.49
C THR A 133 -14.88 -20.12 -9.86
N TYR A 134 -15.08 -20.84 -8.77
CA TYR A 134 -14.02 -21.52 -8.04
C TYR A 134 -13.47 -22.71 -8.83
N PRO A 135 -12.17 -23.02 -8.78
CA PRO A 135 -11.64 -24.24 -9.36
C PRO A 135 -12.16 -25.48 -8.59
N VAL A 136 -12.12 -26.63 -9.25
CA VAL A 136 -12.60 -27.90 -8.64
C VAL A 136 -11.84 -28.23 -7.36
N ASN A 137 -10.53 -27.98 -7.38
CA ASN A 137 -9.65 -28.16 -6.23
C ASN A 137 -9.33 -26.80 -5.64
N PHE A 138 -9.80 -26.54 -4.41
CA PHE A 138 -9.65 -25.25 -3.73
C PHE A 138 -9.49 -25.47 -2.22
N THR A 139 -8.36 -25.03 -1.68
CA THR A 139 -8.06 -25.21 -0.26
C THR A 139 -8.63 -24.07 0.60
N ILE A 140 -8.70 -24.29 1.92
CA ILE A 140 -9.08 -23.24 2.88
C ILE A 140 -8.10 -22.07 2.82
N GLN A 141 -6.79 -22.32 2.63
CA GLN A 141 -5.80 -21.26 2.51
C GLN A 141 -5.99 -20.44 1.24
N GLN A 142 -6.41 -21.05 0.12
CA GLN A 142 -6.78 -20.31 -1.09
C GLN A 142 -8.05 -19.47 -0.89
N GLU A 143 -9.04 -19.99 -0.14
CA GLU A 143 -10.20 -19.19 0.27
C GLU A 143 -9.79 -18.02 1.16
N LEU A 144 -8.90 -18.22 2.13
CA LEU A 144 -8.32 -17.15 2.95
C LEU A 144 -7.61 -16.10 2.10
N MET A 145 -6.79 -16.52 1.12
CA MET A 145 -6.14 -15.62 0.15
C MET A 145 -7.15 -14.83 -0.67
N TYR A 146 -8.23 -15.47 -1.11
CA TYR A 146 -9.31 -14.78 -1.79
C TYR A 146 -9.95 -13.71 -0.91
N ARG A 147 -10.32 -14.04 0.35
CA ARG A 147 -10.95 -13.11 1.30
C ARG A 147 -10.07 -11.94 1.71
N LEU A 148 -8.77 -12.16 1.90
CA LEU A 148 -7.85 -11.08 2.26
C LEU A 148 -7.48 -10.20 1.06
N GLY A 149 -7.61 -10.71 -0.18
CA GLY A 149 -7.07 -10.12 -1.39
C GLY A 149 -7.53 -8.68 -1.64
N GLY A 150 -8.80 -8.37 -1.40
CA GLY A 150 -9.36 -7.03 -1.59
C GLY A 150 -8.61 -5.98 -0.76
N SER A 151 -8.65 -6.12 0.54
CA SER A 151 -7.98 -5.19 1.46
C SER A 151 -6.45 -5.25 1.37
N GLU A 152 -5.86 -6.39 0.99
CA GLU A 152 -4.42 -6.52 0.75
C GLU A 152 -3.96 -5.61 -0.40
N THR A 153 -4.74 -5.51 -1.49
CA THR A 153 -4.37 -4.64 -2.62
C THR A 153 -4.37 -3.16 -2.22
N ASN A 154 -5.36 -2.73 -1.46
CA ASN A 154 -5.41 -1.36 -0.92
C ASN A 154 -4.26 -1.10 0.08
N LEU A 155 -3.83 -2.11 0.81
CA LEU A 155 -2.64 -2.05 1.67
C LEU A 155 -1.35 -1.86 0.86
N VAL A 156 -1.17 -2.62 -0.25
CA VAL A 156 -0.04 -2.46 -1.18
C VAL A 156 0.01 -1.04 -1.74
N LEU A 157 -1.12 -0.52 -2.20
CA LEU A 157 -1.21 0.86 -2.69
C LEU A 157 -0.79 1.86 -1.61
N THR A 158 -1.29 1.72 -0.38
CA THR A 158 -0.94 2.64 0.71
C THR A 158 0.53 2.57 1.10
N ASP A 159 1.18 1.43 1.00
CA ASP A 159 2.63 1.31 1.24
C ASP A 159 3.44 2.03 0.15
N VAL A 160 3.01 1.96 -1.11
CA VAL A 160 3.60 2.73 -2.22
C VAL A 160 3.40 4.23 -2.01
N MET A 161 2.19 4.66 -1.63
CA MET A 161 1.90 6.06 -1.29
C MET A 161 2.76 6.56 -0.14
N ARG A 162 2.87 5.78 0.94
CA ARG A 162 3.67 6.11 2.13
C ARG A 162 5.13 6.30 1.79
N LYS A 163 5.71 5.39 1.02
CA LYS A 163 7.08 5.53 0.50
C LYS A 163 7.28 6.91 -0.14
N ASN A 164 6.40 7.32 -1.05
CA ASN A 164 6.52 8.57 -1.77
C ASN A 164 6.31 9.79 -0.87
N ILE A 165 5.31 9.75 0.01
CA ILE A 165 5.01 10.82 0.98
C ILE A 165 6.19 11.03 1.94
N LEU A 166 6.80 9.96 2.46
CA LEU A 166 7.95 10.05 3.36
C LEU A 166 9.21 10.53 2.63
N LEU A 167 9.43 10.15 1.37
CA LEU A 167 10.52 10.68 0.56
C LEU A 167 10.38 12.19 0.33
N ASP A 168 9.18 12.67 0.04
CA ASP A 168 8.90 14.10 -0.22
C ASP A 168 8.61 14.90 1.05
N GLU A 169 8.35 14.26 2.19
CA GLU A 169 7.89 14.84 3.47
C GLU A 169 6.66 15.73 3.30
N ARG A 170 5.77 15.37 2.40
CA ARG A 170 4.57 16.13 2.07
C ARG A 170 3.39 15.23 1.79
N PHE A 171 2.23 15.66 2.27
CA PHE A 171 0.93 15.16 1.88
C PHE A 171 0.23 16.19 1.00
N ASN A 172 -0.19 15.79 -0.19
CA ASN A 172 -1.21 16.50 -0.95
C ASN A 172 -2.58 16.03 -0.46
N TYR A 173 -3.59 16.89 -0.51
CA TYR A 173 -4.91 16.54 0.04
C TYR A 173 -5.57 15.34 -0.68
N ASN A 174 -5.35 15.19 -1.99
CA ASN A 174 -5.83 14.03 -2.76
C ASN A 174 -5.17 12.73 -2.28
N PHE A 175 -3.85 12.75 -2.07
CA PHE A 175 -3.14 11.63 -1.46
C PHE A 175 -3.58 11.38 -0.02
N GLY A 176 -3.89 12.45 0.73
CA GLY A 176 -4.44 12.35 2.08
C GLY A 176 -5.74 11.57 2.11
N LEU A 177 -6.65 11.88 1.19
CA LEU A 177 -7.94 11.21 1.07
C LEU A 177 -7.76 9.72 0.69
N ALA A 178 -6.98 9.45 -0.36
CA ALA A 178 -6.71 8.08 -0.82
C ALA A 178 -5.97 7.24 0.24
N TYR A 179 -5.02 7.87 0.95
CA TYR A 179 -4.30 7.24 2.05
C TYR A 179 -5.24 6.85 3.20
N LEU A 180 -6.13 7.77 3.62
CA LEU A 180 -7.12 7.48 4.67
C LEU A 180 -8.04 6.33 4.27
N TYR A 181 -8.47 6.29 3.01
CA TYR A 181 -9.29 5.19 2.53
C TYR A 181 -8.52 3.87 2.59
N GLY A 182 -7.38 3.76 1.90
CA GLY A 182 -6.66 2.50 1.77
C GLY A 182 -5.97 2.02 3.04
N SER A 183 -5.41 2.94 3.89
CA SER A 183 -4.78 2.53 5.16
C SER A 183 -5.78 2.05 6.20
N ASN A 184 -7.03 2.51 6.09
CA ASN A 184 -8.09 2.15 7.03
C ASN A 184 -9.06 1.09 6.45
N ASP A 185 -8.88 0.64 5.21
CA ASP A 185 -9.72 -0.38 4.58
C ASP A 185 -9.73 -1.65 5.43
N MET A 186 -8.62 -2.35 5.57
CA MET A 186 -8.56 -3.59 6.34
C MET A 186 -8.89 -3.39 7.82
N PRO A 187 -8.25 -2.48 8.59
CA PRO A 187 -8.55 -2.34 10.00
C PRO A 187 -9.94 -1.75 10.27
N GLY A 188 -10.40 -0.78 9.49
CA GLY A 188 -11.73 -0.20 9.64
C GLY A 188 -12.83 -1.20 9.31
N TYR A 189 -12.67 -1.92 8.20
CA TYR A 189 -13.60 -2.97 7.80
C TYR A 189 -13.69 -4.06 8.88
N THR A 190 -12.56 -4.52 9.40
CA THR A 190 -12.52 -5.51 10.49
C THR A 190 -13.18 -5.03 11.77
N ALA A 191 -12.92 -3.78 12.18
CA ALA A 191 -13.43 -3.26 13.45
C ALA A 191 -14.95 -3.06 13.44
N PHE A 192 -15.52 -2.59 12.31
CA PHE A 192 -16.88 -2.07 12.28
C PHE A 192 -17.89 -2.93 11.52
N VAL A 193 -17.45 -3.85 10.64
CA VAL A 193 -18.38 -4.68 9.86
C VAL A 193 -19.18 -5.64 10.75
N THR A 194 -20.46 -5.78 10.39
CA THR A 194 -21.40 -6.71 11.09
C THR A 194 -22.05 -7.72 10.14
N ASN A 195 -21.98 -7.50 8.82
CA ASN A 195 -22.56 -8.39 7.83
C ASN A 195 -21.84 -9.75 7.82
N PRO A 196 -22.53 -10.88 8.05
CA PRO A 196 -21.91 -12.22 8.05
C PRO A 196 -21.20 -12.61 6.76
N ALA A 197 -21.61 -12.05 5.62
CA ALA A 197 -21.00 -12.30 4.31
C ALA A 197 -19.73 -11.45 4.04
N ALA A 198 -19.39 -10.54 4.93
CA ALA A 198 -18.23 -9.66 4.78
C ALA A 198 -16.90 -10.41 4.96
N ASP A 199 -15.89 -10.04 4.18
CA ASP A 199 -14.59 -10.71 4.16
C ASP A 199 -13.92 -10.88 5.52
N PRO A 200 -13.89 -9.88 6.44
CA PRO A 200 -13.31 -10.10 7.77
C PRO A 200 -14.00 -11.17 8.60
N ILE A 201 -15.33 -11.31 8.43
CA ILE A 201 -16.09 -12.32 9.16
C ILE A 201 -15.88 -13.68 8.53
N GLN A 202 -15.93 -13.81 7.21
CA GLN A 202 -15.64 -15.03 6.48
C GLN A 202 -14.18 -15.48 6.71
N TYR A 203 -13.22 -14.55 6.67
CA TYR A 203 -11.82 -14.82 6.99
C TYR A 203 -11.67 -15.44 8.39
N ARG A 204 -12.30 -14.87 9.42
CA ARG A 204 -12.27 -15.42 10.78
C ARG A 204 -12.88 -16.83 10.85
N GLN A 205 -13.99 -17.05 10.15
CA GLN A 205 -14.62 -18.37 10.11
C GLN A 205 -13.70 -19.40 9.46
N ASN A 206 -13.05 -19.06 8.37
CA ASN A 206 -12.12 -19.94 7.67
C ASN A 206 -10.86 -20.25 8.51
N ILE A 207 -10.31 -19.26 9.24
CA ILE A 207 -9.22 -19.49 10.21
C ILE A 207 -9.66 -20.45 11.31
N ASN A 208 -10.86 -20.25 11.86
CA ASN A 208 -11.39 -21.12 12.91
C ASN A 208 -11.69 -22.53 12.39
N GLN A 209 -12.13 -22.68 11.16
CA GLN A 209 -12.28 -23.98 10.50
C GLN A 209 -10.92 -24.66 10.28
N LEU A 210 -9.90 -23.90 9.85
CA LEU A 210 -8.55 -24.42 9.56
C LEU A 210 -7.89 -25.00 10.82
N TYR A 211 -8.00 -24.32 11.95
CA TYR A 211 -7.30 -24.70 13.19
C TYR A 211 -8.20 -25.36 14.24
N GLY A 212 -9.51 -25.43 14.00
CA GLY A 212 -10.48 -25.98 14.92
C GLY A 212 -10.79 -25.11 16.13
N SER A 213 -11.94 -25.31 16.75
CA SER A 213 -12.35 -24.76 18.07
C SER A 213 -12.20 -23.23 18.29
N GLU A 214 -12.50 -22.41 17.32
CA GLU A 214 -12.51 -20.94 17.45
C GLU A 214 -11.22 -20.29 18.06
N PRO A 215 -10.02 -20.62 17.56
CA PRO A 215 -8.77 -20.05 18.10
C PRO A 215 -8.67 -18.54 17.89
N LEU A 216 -9.37 -17.98 16.88
CA LEU A 216 -9.36 -16.56 16.56
C LEU A 216 -10.64 -15.88 17.05
N ALA A 217 -10.53 -15.16 18.16
CA ALA A 217 -11.61 -14.33 18.70
C ALA A 217 -11.79 -13.03 17.91
N ARG A 218 -13.06 -12.62 17.70
CA ARG A 218 -13.39 -11.35 17.04
C ARG A 218 -12.80 -10.14 17.76
N ASP A 219 -12.81 -10.15 19.09
CA ASP A 219 -12.31 -9.03 19.88
C ASP A 219 -10.80 -8.86 19.74
N LYS A 220 -10.04 -9.93 19.54
CA LYS A 220 -8.60 -9.85 19.23
C LYS A 220 -8.34 -9.18 17.88
N MET A 221 -9.11 -9.54 16.84
CA MET A 221 -9.03 -8.87 15.52
C MET A 221 -9.37 -7.38 15.63
N LYS A 222 -10.42 -7.03 16.39
CA LYS A 222 -10.78 -5.62 16.65
C LYS A 222 -9.67 -4.88 17.41
N ALA A 223 -9.06 -5.50 18.42
CA ALA A 223 -7.97 -4.89 19.17
C ALA A 223 -6.79 -4.56 18.25
N TYR A 224 -6.37 -5.49 17.38
CA TYR A 224 -5.32 -5.24 16.40
C TYR A 224 -5.69 -4.14 15.39
N SER A 225 -6.96 -4.12 14.96
CA SER A 225 -7.49 -3.07 14.09
C SER A 225 -7.40 -1.69 14.75
N PHE A 226 -7.83 -1.56 16.01
CA PHE A 226 -7.75 -0.28 16.74
C PHE A 226 -6.31 0.15 17.00
N ILE A 227 -5.40 -0.78 17.33
CA ILE A 227 -3.98 -0.45 17.43
C ILE A 227 -3.50 0.16 16.11
N ALA A 228 -3.76 -0.48 14.96
CA ALA A 228 -3.33 0.02 13.67
C ALA A 228 -3.95 1.38 13.31
N LEU A 229 -5.27 1.57 13.55
CA LEU A 229 -5.98 2.82 13.26
C LEU A 229 -5.42 4.01 14.03
N PHE A 230 -5.16 3.84 15.34
CA PHE A 230 -4.81 4.94 16.24
C PHE A 230 -3.30 5.15 16.43
N THR A 231 -2.46 4.20 16.03
CA THR A 231 -1.00 4.34 16.15
C THR A 231 -0.31 4.73 14.85
N ASP A 232 -1.02 4.84 13.72
CA ASP A 232 -0.44 5.35 12.48
C ASP A 232 -0.41 6.89 12.46
N PRO A 233 0.75 7.55 12.65
CA PRO A 233 0.84 9.01 12.62
C PRO A 233 0.43 9.60 11.26
N MET A 234 0.55 8.81 10.19
CA MET A 234 0.20 9.25 8.84
C MET A 234 -1.31 9.47 8.69
N ASN A 235 -2.17 8.76 9.44
CA ASN A 235 -3.62 9.01 9.46
C ASN A 235 -3.91 10.43 9.96
N PHE A 236 -3.23 10.88 11.01
CA PHE A 236 -3.42 12.24 11.55
C PHE A 236 -2.88 13.32 10.59
N TYR A 237 -1.76 13.07 9.92
CA TYR A 237 -1.26 13.99 8.89
C TYR A 237 -2.19 14.04 7.68
N ALA A 238 -2.78 12.93 7.28
CA ALA A 238 -3.74 12.86 6.19
C ALA A 238 -5.03 13.62 6.54
N LEU A 239 -5.59 13.40 7.74
CA LEU A 239 -6.74 14.16 8.26
C LEU A 239 -6.44 15.66 8.29
N LYS A 240 -5.28 16.06 8.81
CA LYS A 240 -4.86 17.47 8.82
C LYS A 240 -4.73 18.03 7.40
N SER A 241 -4.15 17.28 6.47
CA SER A 241 -3.99 17.71 5.08
C SER A 241 -5.32 17.96 4.40
N VAL A 242 -6.27 17.02 4.55
CA VAL A 242 -7.59 17.08 3.92
C VAL A 242 -8.47 18.17 4.57
N PHE A 243 -8.69 18.08 5.87
CA PHE A 243 -9.70 18.91 6.53
C PHE A 243 -9.18 20.30 6.90
N TYR A 244 -8.02 20.39 7.53
CA TYR A 244 -7.51 21.69 7.97
C TYR A 244 -6.76 22.43 6.88
N ASP A 245 -5.74 21.81 6.28
CA ASP A 245 -4.88 22.53 5.33
C ASP A 245 -5.61 22.79 4.00
N TYR A 246 -6.36 21.82 3.46
CA TYR A 246 -7.08 22.02 2.21
C TYR A 246 -8.43 22.72 2.41
N ILE A 247 -9.36 22.12 3.15
CA ILE A 247 -10.73 22.69 3.26
C ILE A 247 -10.70 24.06 3.91
N ILE A 248 -10.06 24.19 5.08
CA ILE A 248 -10.09 25.45 5.84
C ILE A 248 -9.09 26.46 5.24
N LYS A 249 -7.82 26.08 5.06
CA LYS A 249 -6.75 27.01 4.67
C LYS A 249 -6.52 27.13 3.16
N GLY A 250 -7.11 26.27 2.32
CA GLY A 250 -6.92 26.27 0.86
C GLY A 250 -5.51 25.88 0.41
N ARG A 251 -4.76 25.18 1.26
CA ARG A 251 -3.41 24.70 0.92
C ARG A 251 -3.49 23.37 0.19
N HIS A 252 -2.83 23.28 -0.96
CA HIS A 252 -2.80 22.03 -1.75
C HIS A 252 -2.01 20.92 -1.06
N SER A 253 -0.95 21.24 -0.34
CA SER A 253 -0.09 20.27 0.34
C SER A 253 0.30 20.71 1.74
N SER A 254 0.53 19.71 2.58
CA SER A 254 0.96 19.84 3.98
C SER A 254 2.32 19.20 4.18
N LYS A 255 3.16 19.79 5.01
CA LYS A 255 4.37 19.12 5.50
C LYS A 255 3.99 18.05 6.53
N ILE A 256 4.68 16.92 6.47
CA ILE A 256 4.64 15.91 7.53
C ILE A 256 5.84 16.08 8.46
N GLY A 257 5.65 15.74 9.74
CA GLY A 257 6.73 15.70 10.72
C GLY A 257 7.21 14.27 10.93
N MET A 258 8.51 14.09 10.99
CA MET A 258 9.16 12.88 11.50
C MET A 258 9.97 13.24 12.74
N ILE A 259 10.11 12.32 13.69
CA ILE A 259 10.92 12.51 14.90
C ILE A 259 12.37 12.71 14.46
N LYS A 260 12.98 13.85 14.81
CA LYS A 260 14.38 14.12 14.52
C LYS A 260 15.27 13.40 15.53
N LEU A 261 16.04 12.41 15.06
CA LEU A 261 17.05 11.74 15.87
C LEU A 261 18.42 12.45 15.76
N SER A 262 18.68 13.07 14.59
CA SER A 262 19.83 13.95 14.36
C SER A 262 19.52 14.93 13.23
N ASN A 263 20.49 15.79 12.85
CA ASN A 263 20.34 16.72 11.72
C ASN A 263 20.09 16.00 10.39
N ARG A 264 20.53 14.75 10.25
CA ARG A 264 20.43 13.97 9.00
C ARG A 264 19.48 12.78 9.11
N LEU A 265 19.10 12.37 10.33
CA LEU A 265 18.32 11.17 10.57
C LEU A 265 16.98 11.53 11.21
N LYS A 266 15.91 11.10 10.56
CA LYS A 266 14.52 11.21 11.05
C LYS A 266 13.90 9.83 11.16
N TYR A 267 12.90 9.69 12.02
CA TYR A 267 12.26 8.43 12.35
C TYR A 267 10.75 8.55 12.41
N LEU A 268 10.03 7.52 11.95
CA LEU A 268 8.57 7.40 12.06
C LEU A 268 8.19 5.93 12.30
N PRO A 269 7.70 5.58 13.48
CA PRO A 269 7.17 4.24 13.76
C PRO A 269 5.67 4.17 13.48
N ARG A 270 5.16 2.95 13.23
CA ARG A 270 3.73 2.64 13.24
C ARG A 270 3.47 1.16 13.48
N PHE A 271 2.26 0.84 13.90
CA PHE A 271 1.72 -0.51 13.79
C PHE A 271 0.79 -0.59 12.57
N ARG A 272 0.81 -1.74 11.92
CA ARG A 272 -0.08 -2.12 10.83
C ARG A 272 -0.74 -3.44 11.17
N PHE A 273 -2.00 -3.57 10.85
CA PHE A 273 -2.75 -4.81 10.93
C PHE A 273 -2.88 -5.39 9.52
N GLU A 274 -2.65 -6.71 9.37
CA GLU A 274 -2.84 -7.40 8.12
C GLU A 274 -3.33 -8.83 8.30
N TYR A 275 -3.99 -9.35 7.28
CA TYR A 275 -4.38 -10.75 7.18
C TYR A 275 -3.33 -11.54 6.43
N THR A 276 -3.15 -12.80 6.84
CA THR A 276 -2.34 -13.80 6.13
C THR A 276 -3.16 -15.08 5.95
N PRO A 277 -2.75 -16.02 5.09
CA PRO A 277 -3.47 -17.29 4.92
C PRO A 277 -3.40 -18.23 6.13
N TYR A 278 -2.76 -17.82 7.21
CA TYR A 278 -2.59 -18.58 8.45
C TYR A 278 -2.98 -17.83 9.73
N GLY A 279 -3.43 -16.59 9.61
CA GLY A 279 -3.90 -15.78 10.75
C GLY A 279 -3.62 -14.30 10.58
N PRO A 280 -4.24 -13.43 11.39
CA PRO A 280 -3.94 -12.01 11.36
C PRO A 280 -2.60 -11.71 12.03
N GLU A 281 -1.87 -10.74 11.47
CA GLU A 281 -0.59 -10.26 11.99
C GLU A 281 -0.67 -8.80 12.44
N LEU A 282 0.03 -8.48 13.51
CA LEU A 282 0.37 -7.11 13.86
C LEU A 282 1.81 -6.83 13.43
N VAL A 283 1.99 -5.88 12.52
CA VAL A 283 3.28 -5.54 11.92
C VAL A 283 3.79 -4.25 12.53
N TYR A 284 4.93 -4.29 13.17
CA TYR A 284 5.64 -3.11 13.62
C TYR A 284 6.58 -2.60 12.53
N GLN A 285 6.30 -1.42 12.00
CA GLN A 285 7.05 -0.79 10.92
C GLN A 285 7.82 0.43 11.42
N ASN A 286 9.09 0.49 11.06
CA ASN A 286 10.00 1.56 11.41
C ASN A 286 10.54 2.20 10.14
N TYR A 287 10.32 3.49 9.96
CA TYR A 287 10.84 4.25 8.84
C TYR A 287 11.92 5.21 9.32
N PHE A 288 13.09 5.10 8.71
CA PHE A 288 14.22 5.99 8.92
C PHE A 288 14.50 6.77 7.64
N LYS A 289 14.47 8.09 7.72
CA LYS A 289 14.91 8.93 6.62
C LYS A 289 16.29 9.48 6.91
N LEU A 290 17.27 9.01 6.13
CA LEU A 290 18.65 9.44 6.19
C LEU A 290 18.94 10.31 4.96
N ASP A 291 18.97 11.63 5.14
CA ASP A 291 19.06 12.62 4.06
C ASP A 291 17.94 12.40 2.99
N TYR A 292 18.31 11.88 1.82
CA TYR A 292 17.40 11.58 0.70
C TYR A 292 17.01 10.11 0.59
N LYS A 293 17.56 9.23 1.43
CA LYS A 293 17.22 7.81 1.45
C LYS A 293 16.12 7.55 2.47
N LEU A 294 15.23 6.64 2.12
CA LEU A 294 14.25 6.10 3.04
C LEU A 294 14.58 4.63 3.30
N ILE A 295 14.63 4.26 4.56
CA ILE A 295 14.89 2.89 5.01
C ILE A 295 13.67 2.47 5.82
N GLN A 296 13.14 1.29 5.52
CA GLN A 296 12.11 0.64 6.32
C GLN A 296 12.68 -0.64 6.91
N PHE A 297 12.37 -0.85 8.16
CA PHE A 297 12.53 -2.13 8.83
C PHE A 297 11.21 -2.50 9.49
N SER A 298 10.71 -3.70 9.20
CA SER A 298 9.43 -4.17 9.75
C SER A 298 9.61 -5.56 10.34
N PHE A 299 8.91 -5.79 11.43
CA PHE A 299 8.77 -7.08 12.07
C PHE A 299 7.29 -7.36 12.25
N SER A 300 6.86 -8.57 11.90
CA SER A 300 5.50 -9.05 12.18
C SER A 300 5.56 -10.38 12.91
N HIS A 301 4.52 -10.61 13.69
CA HIS A 301 4.29 -11.83 14.42
C HIS A 301 2.78 -12.10 14.48
N SER A 302 2.39 -13.35 14.34
CA SER A 302 1.02 -13.82 14.57
C SER A 302 1.01 -14.76 15.76
N ASP A 303 0.26 -14.39 16.79
CA ASP A 303 -0.09 -15.22 17.94
C ASP A 303 -1.61 -15.41 18.03
N ALA A 304 -2.34 -14.90 17.04
CA ALA A 304 -3.78 -14.79 17.06
C ALA A 304 -4.48 -16.10 16.76
N ALA A 305 -3.83 -16.98 16.00
CA ALA A 305 -4.25 -18.35 15.74
C ALA A 305 -3.03 -19.25 15.89
N LEU A 306 -3.22 -20.49 16.28
CA LEU A 306 -2.18 -21.52 16.33
C LEU A 306 -1.79 -21.87 14.89
N PRO A 307 -0.57 -21.97 14.49
CA PRO A 307 0.72 -21.85 15.14
C PRO A 307 1.38 -20.46 14.98
N ASP A 308 2.50 -20.26 15.67
CA ASP A 308 3.29 -19.03 15.57
C ASP A 308 3.88 -18.86 14.16
N SER A 309 3.96 -17.60 13.75
CA SER A 309 4.66 -17.18 12.55
C SER A 309 5.38 -15.86 12.79
N TRP A 310 6.44 -15.61 12.05
CA TRP A 310 7.11 -14.31 12.09
C TRP A 310 7.65 -13.93 10.71
N ARG A 311 7.84 -12.63 10.52
CA ARG A 311 8.36 -12.08 9.27
C ARG A 311 9.19 -10.83 9.55
N VAL A 312 10.30 -10.71 8.85
CA VAL A 312 11.16 -9.52 8.86
C VAL A 312 11.30 -8.99 7.44
N LEU A 313 11.04 -7.70 7.27
CA LEU A 313 11.18 -6.99 6.00
C LEU A 313 12.15 -5.83 6.17
N ALA A 314 13.05 -5.65 5.20
CA ALA A 314 13.91 -4.49 5.09
C ALA A 314 13.83 -3.91 3.66
N ASN A 315 13.58 -2.61 3.57
CA ASN A 315 13.58 -1.85 2.32
C ASN A 315 14.54 -0.68 2.40
N ILE A 316 15.23 -0.40 1.30
CA ILE A 316 16.04 0.81 1.15
C ILE A 316 15.67 1.43 -0.19
N TRP A 317 15.15 2.65 -0.16
CA TRP A 317 14.76 3.37 -1.35
C TRP A 317 15.66 4.56 -1.64
N ASN A 318 15.79 4.86 -2.92
CA ASN A 318 16.48 6.03 -3.46
C ASN A 318 18.00 6.02 -3.19
N ILE A 319 18.64 4.85 -3.36
CA ILE A 319 20.10 4.73 -3.37
C ILE A 319 20.60 5.32 -4.71
N LYS A 320 21.22 6.48 -4.68
CA LYS A 320 21.77 7.12 -5.89
C LYS A 320 23.06 6.43 -6.30
N LEU A 321 23.09 5.86 -7.50
CA LEU A 321 24.30 5.32 -8.12
C LEU A 321 24.96 6.36 -9.05
N SER A 322 24.14 7.22 -9.66
CA SER A 322 24.57 8.38 -10.45
C SER A 322 23.47 9.46 -10.43
N ASN A 323 23.67 10.53 -11.18
CA ASN A 323 22.64 11.58 -11.34
C ASN A 323 21.38 11.07 -12.05
N GLN A 324 21.49 10.02 -12.85
CA GLN A 324 20.40 9.45 -13.64
C GLN A 324 19.94 8.09 -13.14
N ILE A 325 20.75 7.38 -12.35
CA ILE A 325 20.45 6.02 -11.92
C ILE A 325 20.24 5.98 -10.41
N SER A 326 19.13 5.39 -9.99
CA SER A 326 18.90 5.04 -8.60
C SER A 326 18.44 3.59 -8.45
N LEU A 327 18.74 3.04 -7.28
CA LEU A 327 18.45 1.67 -6.89
C LEU A 327 17.53 1.66 -5.68
N ASN A 328 16.54 0.78 -5.67
CA ASN A 328 15.81 0.39 -4.47
C ASN A 328 16.05 -1.10 -4.23
N LEU A 329 16.17 -1.47 -2.97
CA LEU A 329 16.36 -2.84 -2.52
C LEU A 329 15.26 -3.21 -1.53
N SER A 330 14.69 -4.39 -1.69
CA SER A 330 13.73 -5.00 -0.78
C SER A 330 14.17 -6.41 -0.46
N GLY A 331 14.18 -6.76 0.81
CA GLY A 331 14.46 -8.12 1.28
C GLY A 331 13.49 -8.50 2.38
N GLN A 332 12.96 -9.71 2.31
CA GLN A 332 12.07 -10.27 3.31
C GLN A 332 12.46 -11.70 3.61
N ILE A 333 12.37 -12.05 4.88
CA ILE A 333 12.48 -13.42 5.38
C ILE A 333 11.29 -13.72 6.28
N TRP A 334 10.85 -14.94 6.31
CA TRP A 334 9.73 -15.38 7.15
C TRP A 334 9.91 -16.82 7.60
N ASP A 335 9.23 -17.15 8.69
CA ASP A 335 8.94 -18.50 9.11
C ASP A 335 7.42 -18.59 9.26
N GLN A 336 6.79 -19.50 8.50
CA GLN A 336 5.34 -19.59 8.40
C GLN A 336 4.87 -21.02 8.63
N PRO A 337 3.64 -21.19 9.16
CA PRO A 337 3.04 -22.51 9.28
C PRO A 337 2.72 -23.07 7.90
N ASN A 338 2.29 -24.35 7.88
CA ASN A 338 1.91 -25.02 6.65
C ASN A 338 0.81 -24.26 5.89
N ILE A 339 1.09 -23.99 4.61
CA ILE A 339 0.14 -23.45 3.64
C ILE A 339 -0.03 -24.49 2.53
N GLU A 340 -1.26 -24.87 2.26
CA GLU A 340 -1.62 -25.78 1.18
C GLU A 340 -2.40 -25.04 0.10
N PHE A 341 -1.99 -25.19 -1.15
CA PHE A 341 -2.68 -24.59 -2.29
C PHE A 341 -2.50 -25.42 -3.54
N TYR A 342 -3.50 -25.41 -4.42
CA TYR A 342 -3.42 -26.01 -5.74
C TYR A 342 -2.83 -25.05 -6.75
N GLN A 343 -1.94 -25.57 -7.59
CA GLN A 343 -1.43 -24.89 -8.77
C GLN A 343 -1.31 -25.88 -9.92
N ASN A 344 -1.95 -25.61 -11.05
CA ASN A 344 -2.01 -26.52 -12.20
C ASN A 344 -2.39 -27.95 -11.76
N ASP A 345 -3.47 -28.07 -10.98
CA ASP A 345 -4.02 -29.32 -10.43
C ASP A 345 -3.10 -30.12 -9.49
N LYS A 346 -1.97 -29.53 -9.09
CA LYS A 346 -1.05 -30.15 -8.12
C LYS A 346 -1.19 -29.44 -6.77
N LEU A 347 -1.40 -30.23 -5.72
CA LEU A 347 -1.33 -29.73 -4.36
C LEU A 347 0.14 -29.41 -4.01
N ILE A 348 0.36 -28.18 -3.60
CA ILE A 348 1.65 -27.68 -3.12
C ILE A 348 1.51 -27.40 -1.63
N THR A 349 2.48 -27.85 -0.86
CA THR A 349 2.59 -27.60 0.57
C THR A 349 3.83 -26.75 0.82
N SER A 350 3.71 -25.72 1.64
CA SER A 350 4.82 -24.84 2.01
C SER A 350 4.78 -24.54 3.50
N GLU A 351 5.86 -24.87 4.19
CA GLU A 351 6.00 -24.66 5.63
C GLU A 351 7.43 -24.16 5.93
N GLY A 352 7.57 -23.40 7.02
CA GLY A 352 8.85 -22.99 7.55
C GLY A 352 9.46 -21.78 6.84
N PHE A 353 10.78 -21.84 6.69
CA PHE A 353 11.57 -20.68 6.28
C PHE A 353 11.42 -20.33 4.80
N GLY A 354 11.16 -19.05 4.55
CA GLY A 354 11.09 -18.50 3.19
C GLY A 354 11.82 -17.17 3.05
N VAL A 355 12.11 -16.83 1.79
CA VAL A 355 12.85 -15.60 1.46
C VAL A 355 12.29 -14.93 0.21
N GLN A 356 12.39 -13.60 0.19
CA GLN A 356 12.15 -12.78 -1.00
C GLN A 356 13.24 -11.72 -1.11
N PHE A 357 13.67 -11.45 -2.33
CA PHE A 357 14.54 -10.32 -2.63
C PHE A 357 14.11 -9.66 -3.94
N ILE A 358 14.01 -8.32 -3.93
CA ILE A 358 13.67 -7.53 -5.12
C ILE A 358 14.65 -6.35 -5.22
N SER A 359 15.21 -6.16 -6.40
CA SER A 359 15.99 -5.00 -6.78
C SER A 359 15.23 -4.19 -7.84
N THR A 360 15.15 -2.87 -7.66
CA THR A 360 14.52 -1.96 -8.61
C THR A 360 15.52 -0.93 -9.08
N VAL A 361 15.82 -0.92 -10.36
CA VAL A 361 16.66 0.10 -11.01
C VAL A 361 15.75 1.12 -11.68
N ASN A 362 16.00 2.41 -11.40
CA ASN A 362 15.33 3.51 -12.10
C ASN A 362 16.37 4.30 -12.87
N TYR A 363 16.05 4.60 -14.13
CA TYR A 363 16.87 5.41 -15.03
C TYR A 363 16.11 6.66 -15.45
N ASP A 364 16.61 7.85 -15.09
CA ASP A 364 16.02 9.15 -15.41
C ASP A 364 16.60 9.65 -16.76
N ILE A 365 15.74 9.88 -17.75
CA ILE A 365 16.10 10.45 -19.05
C ILE A 365 16.25 11.97 -18.93
N SER A 366 15.32 12.60 -18.23
CA SER A 366 15.27 14.06 -18.04
C SER A 366 16.04 14.46 -16.79
N LYS A 367 16.75 15.61 -16.86
CA LYS A 367 17.47 16.22 -15.73
C LYS A 367 16.69 17.39 -15.10
N ASP A 368 15.53 17.72 -15.65
CA ASP A 368 14.73 18.90 -15.28
C ASP A 368 13.82 18.66 -14.08
N LYS A 369 12.96 19.65 -13.77
CA LYS A 369 11.95 19.57 -12.70
C LYS A 369 10.93 18.45 -12.92
N ASN A 370 10.62 18.15 -14.17
CA ASN A 370 9.81 16.99 -14.55
C ASN A 370 10.75 15.85 -14.86
N LEU A 371 10.65 14.77 -14.09
CA LEU A 371 11.42 13.55 -14.30
C LEU A 371 10.61 12.60 -15.17
N TYR A 372 11.27 12.04 -16.18
CA TYR A 372 10.76 10.93 -16.99
C TYR A 372 11.86 9.89 -17.07
N GLY A 373 11.48 8.63 -17.06
CA GLY A 373 12.46 7.57 -17.11
C GLY A 373 11.85 6.19 -17.20
N PHE A 374 12.68 5.20 -16.95
CA PHE A 374 12.32 3.80 -16.94
C PHE A 374 12.54 3.19 -15.56
N THR A 375 11.79 2.16 -15.25
CA THR A 375 12.00 1.30 -14.08
C THR A 375 12.05 -0.15 -14.51
N LEU A 376 12.94 -0.91 -13.87
CA LEU A 376 13.03 -2.36 -13.99
C LEU A 376 13.16 -2.94 -12.59
N GLN A 377 12.26 -3.86 -12.27
CA GLN A 377 12.32 -4.67 -11.05
C GLN A 377 12.68 -6.10 -11.42
N ALA A 378 13.66 -6.65 -10.71
CA ALA A 378 14.03 -8.04 -10.80
C ALA A 378 14.22 -8.62 -9.40
N GLY A 379 13.75 -9.83 -9.19
CA GLY A 379 13.82 -10.49 -7.89
C GLY A 379 13.47 -11.97 -7.94
N TYR A 380 13.50 -12.58 -6.78
CA TYR A 380 13.09 -13.95 -6.55
C TYR A 380 12.36 -14.07 -5.23
N LYS A 381 11.39 -14.97 -5.20
CA LYS A 381 10.63 -15.36 -4.01
C LYS A 381 10.56 -16.88 -3.92
N SER A 382 10.80 -17.43 -2.72
CA SER A 382 10.49 -18.82 -2.40
C SER A 382 8.98 -19.04 -2.28
N THR A 383 8.53 -20.29 -2.26
CA THR A 383 7.13 -20.65 -1.99
C THR A 383 6.73 -20.11 -0.61
N GLY A 384 5.48 -19.66 -0.48
CA GLY A 384 4.93 -19.11 0.77
C GLY A 384 4.28 -17.75 0.58
N TYR A 385 3.77 -17.19 1.66
CA TYR A 385 3.05 -15.92 1.64
C TYR A 385 4.00 -14.72 1.76
N ALA A 386 3.86 -13.79 0.84
CA ALA A 386 4.38 -12.44 0.93
C ALA A 386 3.34 -11.47 0.37
N VAL A 387 3.14 -10.34 1.04
CA VAL A 387 2.10 -9.34 0.69
C VAL A 387 2.23 -8.91 -0.76
N GLY A 388 1.13 -9.00 -1.49
CA GLY A 388 1.05 -8.58 -2.90
C GLY A 388 1.68 -9.53 -3.91
N GLU A 389 2.25 -10.65 -3.47
CA GLU A 389 2.91 -11.64 -4.34
C GLU A 389 2.14 -12.95 -4.39
N GLN A 390 2.39 -13.76 -5.44
CA GLN A 390 1.85 -15.12 -5.55
C GLN A 390 2.39 -16.02 -4.45
N LEU A 391 1.61 -17.04 -4.05
CA LEU A 391 2.05 -18.05 -3.08
C LEU A 391 3.23 -18.88 -3.61
N ASN A 392 3.25 -19.10 -4.92
CA ASN A 392 4.27 -19.92 -5.53
C ASN A 392 5.65 -19.24 -5.57
N LYS A 393 6.70 -20.06 -5.66
CA LYS A 393 8.07 -19.57 -5.91
C LYS A 393 8.21 -19.08 -7.35
N GLY A 394 9.05 -18.10 -7.56
CA GLY A 394 9.32 -17.63 -8.91
C GLY A 394 10.21 -16.41 -9.00
N LEU A 395 10.59 -16.14 -10.23
CA LEU A 395 11.23 -14.89 -10.60
C LEU A 395 10.18 -13.78 -10.65
N ILE A 396 10.54 -12.63 -10.11
CA ILE A 396 9.76 -11.40 -10.18
C ILE A 396 10.43 -10.51 -11.21
N ILE A 397 9.71 -10.19 -12.29
CA ILE A 397 10.18 -9.26 -13.34
C ILE A 397 9.05 -8.31 -13.66
N ARG A 398 9.29 -6.99 -13.44
CA ARG A 398 8.38 -5.90 -13.74
C ARG A 398 9.15 -4.80 -14.43
N GLY A 399 8.59 -4.23 -15.47
CA GLY A 399 9.20 -3.12 -16.20
C GLY A 399 8.18 -2.00 -16.42
N GLY A 400 8.64 -0.77 -16.58
CA GLY A 400 7.71 0.33 -16.79
C GLY A 400 8.35 1.68 -16.99
N LEU A 401 7.49 2.69 -17.00
CA LEU A 401 7.85 4.09 -17.10
C LEU A 401 7.78 4.75 -15.73
N THR A 402 8.72 5.63 -15.45
CA THR A 402 8.69 6.48 -14.27
C THR A 402 8.49 7.93 -14.64
N PHE A 403 7.80 8.67 -13.79
CA PHE A 403 7.66 10.10 -13.95
C PHE A 403 7.51 10.79 -12.61
N LYS A 404 7.79 12.09 -12.59
CA LYS A 404 7.38 13.03 -11.56
C LYS A 404 7.05 14.34 -12.23
N LEU A 405 5.83 14.78 -12.08
CA LEU A 405 5.38 16.07 -12.56
C LEU A 405 5.57 17.10 -11.44
N GLY A 406 6.37 18.12 -11.70
CA GLY A 406 6.57 19.18 -10.73
C GLY A 406 5.34 20.06 -10.64
N ASN A 407 4.65 20.07 -9.51
CA ASN A 407 3.69 21.12 -9.24
C ASN A 407 4.46 22.43 -9.23
N LYS A 408 4.06 23.40 -10.05
CA LYS A 408 4.56 24.76 -9.92
C LYS A 408 4.40 25.11 -8.44
N SER A 409 5.51 25.41 -7.77
CA SER A 409 5.47 25.91 -6.39
C SER A 409 4.59 27.15 -6.39
N LEU A 410 3.39 26.98 -5.89
CA LEU A 410 2.47 28.07 -5.63
C LEU A 410 2.75 28.61 -4.23
#